data_53c8b781eda2a8537a1581c220f122b1
#
_entry.id   53c8b781eda2a8537a1581c220f122b1
#
_cell.length_a   1.000
_cell.length_b   1.000
_cell.length_c   1.000
_cell.angle_alpha   90.00
_cell.angle_beta   90.00
_cell.angle_gamma   90.00
#
_symmetry.space_group_name_H-M   'P 1'
#
loop_
_entity.id
_entity.type
_entity.pdbx_description
1 polymer ?
#
loop_
_entity_poly.entity_id
_entity_poly.type
_entity_poly.pdbx_seq_one_letter_code
_entity_poly.pdbx_strand_id
1 'polypeptide(L)' 'MNEGEQDTYIYGTVKVGERGQVVIPSKARKDFNIKRGELLLVIAGRKRRGIAMVKADAMREFATRIMRGLEEIKAEK' A
#
# COMPACT_ATOMS: atom_id res chain seq x y z
N MET A 1 2.83 2.39 -25.92
CA MET A 1 2.70 2.44 -24.46
C MET A 1 4.05 2.17 -23.82
N ASN A 2 4.51 3.05 -22.97
CA ASN A 2 5.82 2.86 -22.37
C ASN A 2 5.72 2.04 -21.08
N GLU A 3 6.88 1.71 -20.53
CA GLU A 3 6.91 0.83 -19.37
C GLU A 3 6.27 1.45 -18.14
N GLY A 4 6.38 2.76 -17.98
CA GLY A 4 5.79 3.42 -16.83
C GLY A 4 4.29 3.26 -16.79
N GLU A 5 3.66 3.22 -17.95
CA GLU A 5 2.22 3.04 -18.00
C GLU A 5 1.81 1.64 -17.62
N GLN A 6 2.69 0.67 -17.86
CA GLN A 6 2.38 -0.72 -17.56
C GLN A 6 2.39 -1.00 -16.06
N ASP A 7 3.08 -0.16 -15.29
CA ASP A 7 3.14 -0.36 -13.85
C ASP A 7 1.91 0.15 -13.13
N THR A 8 1.04 0.82 -13.84
CA THR A 8 -0.16 1.38 -13.24
C THR A 8 -1.40 0.68 -13.78
N TYR A 9 -2.21 0.20 -12.87
CA TYR A 9 -3.46 -0.43 -13.23
C TYR A 9 -4.60 0.29 -12.53
N ILE A 10 -5.58 0.71 -13.29
CA ILE A 10 -6.71 1.45 -12.74
C ILE A 10 -7.89 0.51 -12.53
N TYR A 11 -8.30 0.37 -11.29
CA TYR A 11 -9.43 -0.48 -10.94
C TYR A 11 -10.77 0.22 -11.03
N GLY A 12 -10.75 1.52 -11.31
CA GLY A 12 -11.97 2.29 -11.41
C GLY A 12 -11.95 3.46 -10.46
N THR A 13 -13.11 4.04 -10.24
CA THR A 13 -13.25 5.14 -9.31
C THR A 13 -14.15 4.73 -8.17
N VAL A 14 -13.99 5.39 -7.03
CA VAL A 14 -14.85 5.16 -5.87
C VAL A 14 -15.33 6.52 -5.37
N LYS A 15 -16.46 6.50 -4.71
CA LYS A 15 -17.02 7.72 -4.14
C LYS A 15 -16.79 7.70 -2.64
N VAL A 16 -16.39 8.84 -2.10
CA VAL A 16 -16.16 8.95 -0.67
C VAL A 16 -17.52 9.16 0.02
N GLY A 17 -17.80 8.32 1.01
CA GLY A 17 -19.04 8.41 1.76
C GLY A 17 -18.99 9.48 2.84
N GLU A 18 -20.09 9.59 3.58
CA GLU A 18 -20.23 10.65 4.56
C GLU A 18 -19.16 10.63 5.64
N ARG A 19 -18.71 9.45 6.01
CA ARG A 19 -17.71 9.31 7.07
C ARG A 19 -16.30 9.10 6.51
N GLY A 20 -16.12 9.47 5.25
CA GLY A 20 -14.82 9.29 4.64
C GLY A 20 -14.55 7.86 4.19
N GLN A 21 -15.58 7.05 4.10
CA GLN A 21 -15.42 5.64 3.75
C GLN A 21 -15.45 5.46 2.24
N VAL A 22 -14.68 4.52 1.77
CA VAL A 22 -14.69 4.10 0.37
C VAL A 22 -14.78 2.59 0.31
N VAL A 23 -15.32 2.09 -0.78
CA VAL A 23 -15.38 0.65 -1.00
C VAL A 23 -14.26 0.28 -1.95
N ILE A 24 -13.41 -0.62 -1.52
CA ILE A 24 -12.34 -1.10 -2.39
C ILE A 24 -12.97 -1.94 -3.51
N PRO A 25 -12.66 -1.63 -4.77
CA PRO A 25 -13.24 -2.38 -5.88
C PRO A 25 -13.01 -3.88 -5.73
N SER A 26 -14.02 -4.65 -6.08
CA SER A 26 -13.97 -6.09 -5.86
C SER A 26 -12.82 -6.76 -6.60
N LYS A 27 -12.49 -6.27 -7.79
CA LYS A 27 -11.37 -6.87 -8.52
C LYS A 27 -10.06 -6.62 -7.81
N ALA A 28 -9.89 -5.43 -7.22
CA ALA A 28 -8.69 -5.14 -6.45
C ALA A 28 -8.61 -6.03 -5.21
N ARG A 29 -9.75 -6.25 -4.55
CA ARG A 29 -9.76 -7.13 -3.40
C ARG A 29 -9.34 -8.55 -3.77
N LYS A 30 -9.77 -9.01 -4.92
CA LYS A 30 -9.40 -10.35 -5.38
C LYS A 30 -7.94 -10.41 -5.78
N ASP A 31 -7.49 -9.44 -6.55
CA ASP A 31 -6.11 -9.45 -7.03
C ASP A 31 -5.11 -9.39 -5.89
N PHE A 32 -5.42 -8.65 -4.84
CA PHE A 32 -4.53 -8.50 -3.71
C PHE A 32 -4.92 -9.37 -2.53
N ASN A 33 -5.94 -10.21 -2.70
CA ASN A 33 -6.39 -11.11 -1.66
C ASN A 33 -6.69 -10.37 -0.36
N ILE A 34 -7.41 -9.27 -0.50
CA ILE A 34 -7.80 -8.47 0.66
C ILE A 34 -9.06 -9.04 1.24
N LYS A 35 -8.99 -9.44 2.51
CA LYS A 35 -10.08 -10.11 3.17
C LYS A 35 -10.71 -9.24 4.23
N ARG A 36 -11.96 -9.57 4.53
CA ARG A 36 -12.69 -8.88 5.56
C ARG A 36 -11.92 -8.92 6.88
N GLY A 37 -11.81 -7.77 7.51
CA GLY A 37 -11.10 -7.67 8.78
C GLY A 37 -9.61 -7.50 8.67
N GLU A 38 -9.08 -7.57 7.47
CA GLU A 38 -7.66 -7.42 7.27
C GLU A 38 -7.25 -5.96 7.49
N LEU A 39 -6.08 -5.77 8.06
CA LEU A 39 -5.56 -4.43 8.31
C LEU A 39 -4.77 -3.93 7.12
N LEU A 40 -5.07 -2.71 6.74
CA LEU A 40 -4.34 -2.03 5.67
C LEU A 40 -3.71 -0.78 6.24
N LEU A 41 -2.48 -0.54 5.86
CA LEU A 41 -1.77 0.68 6.22
C LEU A 41 -2.09 1.73 5.16
N VAL A 42 -2.52 2.89 5.61
CA VAL A 42 -2.84 3.98 4.71
C VAL A 42 -1.72 4.99 4.77
N ILE A 43 -1.07 5.23 3.64
CA ILE A 43 0.06 6.13 3.59
C ILE A 43 -0.18 7.23 2.58
N ALA A 44 0.49 8.35 2.78
CA ALA A 44 0.36 9.50 1.89
C ALA A 44 1.30 9.34 0.71
N GLY A 45 0.82 9.74 -0.45
CA GLY A 45 1.66 9.82 -1.62
C GLY A 45 2.53 11.06 -1.57
N ARG A 46 3.45 11.13 -2.50
CA ARG A 46 4.31 12.30 -2.62
C ARG A 46 3.46 13.51 -2.94
N LYS A 47 3.87 14.64 -2.40
CA LYS A 47 3.22 15.92 -2.65
C LYS A 47 1.76 15.91 -2.26
N ARG A 48 1.37 14.94 -1.46
CA ARG A 48 0.01 14.85 -0.92
C ARG A 48 -1.07 14.82 -1.99
N ARG A 49 -0.77 14.22 -3.11
CA ARG A 49 -1.75 14.11 -4.19
C ARG A 49 -2.52 12.81 -4.15
N GLY A 50 -2.13 11.91 -3.31
CA GLY A 50 -2.85 10.67 -3.22
C GLY A 50 -2.50 9.92 -1.97
N ILE A 51 -3.26 8.88 -1.73
CA ILE A 51 -3.00 7.98 -0.62
C ILE A 51 -2.96 6.57 -1.19
N ALA A 52 -2.25 5.70 -0.51
CA ALA A 52 -2.17 4.31 -0.89
C ALA A 52 -2.51 3.45 0.30
N MET A 53 -3.10 2.31 0.04
CA MET A 53 -3.39 1.33 1.08
C MET A 53 -2.56 0.10 0.80
N VAL A 54 -1.79 -0.31 1.79
CA VAL A 54 -0.85 -1.41 1.66
C VAL A 54 -1.17 -2.44 2.70
N LYS A 55 -1.09 -3.71 2.34
CA LYS A 55 -1.32 -4.77 3.31
C LYS A 55 -0.32 -4.63 4.44
N ALA A 56 -0.81 -4.65 5.67
CA ALA A 56 0.06 -4.44 6.82
C ALA A 56 1.17 -5.49 6.88
N ASP A 57 0.86 -6.71 6.48
CA ASP A 57 1.87 -7.77 6.49
C ASP A 57 3.02 -7.47 5.55
N ALA A 58 2.71 -6.94 4.37
CA ALA A 58 3.77 -6.60 3.42
C ALA A 58 4.66 -5.50 3.96
N MET A 59 4.05 -4.53 4.62
CA MET A 59 4.82 -3.44 5.19
C MET A 59 5.69 -3.90 6.35
N ARG A 60 5.21 -4.91 7.08
CA ARG A 60 5.98 -5.48 8.18
C ARG A 60 7.27 -6.10 7.67
N GLU A 61 7.19 -6.80 6.55
CA GLU A 61 8.40 -7.37 5.96
C GLU A 61 9.39 -6.29 5.55
N PHE A 62 8.87 -5.21 4.99
CA PHE A 62 9.72 -4.11 4.57
C PHE A 62 10.40 -3.48 5.79
N ALA A 63 9.65 -3.28 6.86
CA ALA A 63 10.18 -2.71 8.09
C ALA A 63 11.27 -3.61 8.67
N THR A 64 11.06 -4.91 8.61
CA THR A 64 12.05 -5.86 9.12
C THR A 64 13.37 -5.72 8.38
N ARG A 65 13.30 -5.58 7.06
CA ARG A 65 14.53 -5.42 6.28
C ARG A 65 15.24 -4.12 6.61
N ILE A 66 14.48 -3.06 6.82
CA ILE A 66 15.08 -1.78 7.18
C ILE A 66 15.79 -1.88 8.54
N MET A 67 15.13 -2.49 9.50
CA MET A 67 15.71 -2.66 10.83
C MET A 67 16.98 -3.49 10.78
N ARG A 68 16.96 -4.55 9.98
CA ARG A 68 18.13 -5.39 9.85
C ARG A 68 19.32 -4.62 9.26
N GLY A 69 19.04 -3.79 8.26
CA GLY A 69 20.08 -2.95 7.67
C GLY A 69 20.68 -1.98 8.67
N LEU A 70 19.84 -1.40 9.50
CA LEU A 70 20.32 -0.48 10.52
C LEU A 70 21.19 -1.19 11.55
N GLU A 71 20.83 -2.42 11.90
CA GLU A 71 21.62 -3.18 12.84
C GLU A 71 22.99 -3.51 12.28
N GLU A 72 23.06 -3.79 10.99
CA GLU A 72 24.35 -4.06 10.35
C GLU A 72 25.24 -2.83 10.36
N ILE A 73 24.65 -1.67 10.14
CA ILE A 73 25.41 -0.43 10.18
C ILE A 73 25.96 -0.17 11.57
N LYS A 74 25.16 -0.42 12.59
CA LYS A 74 25.63 -0.26 13.96
C LYS A 74 26.72 -1.22 14.32
N ALA A 75 26.64 -2.43 13.79
CA ALA A 75 27.63 -3.45 14.12
C ALA A 75 29.01 -3.10 13.57
N GLU A 76 29.03 -2.31 12.50
CA GLU A 76 30.32 -1.93 11.90
C GLU A 76 31.04 -0.87 12.71
N LYS A 77 30.35 -0.21 13.61
CA LYS A 77 31.00 0.77 14.45
C LYS A 77 31.56 0.11 15.70
#